data_ba5dcbb39e4d233920fed978a337f16b
#
_entry.id   ba5dcbb39e4d233920fed978a337f16b
#
_cell.length_a   1.000
_cell.length_b   1.000
_cell.length_c   1.000
_cell.angle_alpha   90.00
_cell.angle_beta   90.00
_cell.angle_gamma   90.00
#
_symmetry.space_group_name_H-M   'P 1'
#
loop_
_entity.id
_entity.type
_entity.pdbx_description
1 polymer ?
#
loop_
_entity_poly.entity_id
_entity_poly.type
_entity_poly.pdbx_seq_one_letter_code
_entity_poly.pdbx_strand_id
1 'polypeptide(L)'
;MKKILFFSVLALLTAACHKEPSPQDSDNEYLVYTSPGKGVTFTSFRTFDLADSLLVIGQSDKPEYSQSNNALALIQQVRVNMENLGYIYTPDNPDADLGIQMTFVIKTERYV
;
A
#
# COMPACT_ATOMS: atom_id res chain seq x y z
N MET A 1 -2.84 -33.49 44.34
CA MET A 1 -1.66 -33.06 43.55
C MET A 1 -1.87 -32.97 42.04
N LYS A 2 -2.65 -33.80 41.42
CA LYS A 2 -2.91 -33.72 39.98
C LYS A 2 -3.70 -32.46 39.53
N LYS A 3 -4.54 -31.90 40.39
CA LYS A 3 -5.33 -30.69 40.13
C LYS A 3 -4.53 -29.39 40.13
N ILE A 4 -3.45 -29.34 40.92
CA ILE A 4 -2.58 -28.16 41.03
C ILE A 4 -1.67 -28.05 39.77
N LEU A 5 -1.26 -29.16 39.23
CA LEU A 5 -0.45 -29.23 38.00
C LEU A 5 -1.23 -28.75 36.77
N PHE A 6 -2.53 -29.06 36.71
CA PHE A 6 -3.41 -28.63 35.64
C PHE A 6 -3.65 -27.11 35.65
N PHE A 7 -3.75 -26.49 36.82
CA PHE A 7 -3.92 -25.06 36.98
C PHE A 7 -2.66 -24.27 36.59
N SER A 8 -1.48 -24.85 36.87
CA SER A 8 -0.21 -24.25 36.50
C SER A 8 0.05 -24.22 35.01
N VAL A 9 -0.39 -25.26 34.27
CA VAL A 9 -0.24 -25.31 32.79
C VAL A 9 -1.22 -24.35 32.12
N LEU A 10 -2.42 -24.16 32.67
CA LEU A 10 -3.40 -23.22 32.14
C LEU A 10 -2.97 -21.76 32.31
N ALA A 11 -2.27 -21.43 33.41
CA ALA A 11 -1.76 -20.09 33.65
C ALA A 11 -0.61 -19.68 32.72
N LEU A 12 0.14 -20.65 32.19
CA LEU A 12 1.23 -20.40 31.23
C LEU A 12 0.72 -20.12 29.81
N LEU A 13 -0.50 -20.54 29.47
CA LEU A 13 -1.08 -20.29 28.15
C LEU A 13 -1.67 -18.88 27.97
N THR A 14 -1.86 -18.14 29.07
CA THR A 14 -2.41 -16.76 29.00
C THR A 14 -1.32 -15.68 28.85
N ALA A 15 -0.05 -16.03 28.91
CA ALA A 15 1.07 -15.08 28.82
C ALA A 15 1.50 -14.78 27.37
N ALA A 16 0.83 -15.37 26.37
CA ALA A 16 1.07 -15.08 24.95
C ALA A 16 0.25 -13.87 24.47
N CYS A 17 0.25 -12.78 25.22
CA CYS A 17 -0.16 -11.48 24.66
C CYS A 17 0.96 -11.02 23.74
N HIS A 18 0.82 -11.30 22.45
CA HIS A 18 1.57 -10.58 21.43
C HIS A 18 1.20 -9.09 21.55
N LYS A 19 2.11 -8.33 22.10
CA LYS A 19 2.05 -6.88 21.99
C LYS A 19 2.22 -6.56 20.53
N GLU A 20 1.17 -6.07 19.87
CA GLU A 20 1.30 -5.53 18.53
C GLU A 20 2.38 -4.44 18.53
N PRO A 21 3.33 -4.47 17.59
CA PRO A 21 4.33 -3.42 17.51
C PRO A 21 3.60 -2.08 17.35
N SER A 22 3.95 -1.13 18.23
CA SER A 22 3.37 0.20 18.13
C SER A 22 3.85 0.86 16.83
N PRO A 23 3.06 1.74 16.21
CA PRO A 23 3.48 2.47 15.01
C PRO A 23 4.77 3.29 15.20
N GLN A 24 5.22 3.45 16.44
CA GLN A 24 6.46 4.15 16.81
C GLN A 24 7.70 3.24 16.80
N ASP A 25 7.51 1.93 16.80
CA ASP A 25 8.61 0.96 16.79
C ASP A 25 9.01 0.52 15.36
N SER A 26 8.27 0.93 14.34
CA SER A 26 8.69 0.78 12.95
C SER A 26 9.70 1.87 12.64
N ASP A 27 10.94 1.47 12.41
CA ASP A 27 11.95 2.36 11.84
C ASP A 27 11.31 3.12 10.67
N ASN A 28 11.35 4.43 10.71
CA ASN A 28 10.59 5.39 9.92
C ASN A 28 10.79 5.33 8.38
N GLU A 29 11.22 4.20 7.85
CA GLU A 29 11.58 4.11 6.44
C GLU A 29 10.38 3.86 5.51
N TYR A 30 9.28 3.29 6.03
CA TYR A 30 8.13 2.97 5.17
C TYR A 30 6.81 3.26 5.88
N LEU A 31 6.28 4.46 5.67
CA LEU A 31 4.93 4.80 6.10
C LEU A 31 3.95 4.49 4.97
N VAL A 32 3.08 3.51 5.19
CA VAL A 32 1.93 3.27 4.30
C VAL A 32 0.72 4.00 4.87
N TYR A 33 0.23 4.97 4.12
CA TYR A 33 -0.97 5.72 4.46
C TYR A 33 -2.04 5.51 3.40
N THR A 34 -3.23 5.12 3.83
CA THR A 34 -4.41 4.97 2.96
C THR A 34 -5.54 5.83 3.47
N SER A 35 -6.14 6.59 2.56
CA SER A 35 -7.30 7.43 2.86
C SER A 35 -8.37 7.24 1.79
N PRO A 36 -9.38 6.41 2.07
CA PRO A 36 -10.49 6.23 1.14
C PRO A 36 -11.35 7.50 1.07
N GLY A 37 -11.86 7.78 -0.12
CA GLY A 37 -12.83 8.85 -0.32
C GLY A 37 -14.13 8.58 0.46
N LYS A 38 -14.80 9.64 0.89
CA LYS A 38 -16.09 9.52 1.58
C LYS A 38 -17.15 8.96 0.63
N GLY A 39 -17.88 7.95 1.07
CA GLY A 39 -18.97 7.36 0.31
C GLY A 39 -18.54 6.46 -0.85
N VAL A 40 -17.26 6.14 -0.95
CA VAL A 40 -16.74 5.24 -1.99
C VAL A 40 -16.93 3.79 -1.58
N THR A 41 -17.53 3.02 -2.48
CA THR A 41 -17.70 1.56 -2.33
C THR A 41 -16.82 0.86 -3.37
N PHE A 42 -15.65 0.40 -2.95
CA PHE A 42 -14.67 -0.23 -3.86
C PHE A 42 -15.17 -1.53 -4.50
N THR A 43 -16.10 -2.23 -3.85
CA THR A 43 -16.69 -3.46 -4.36
C THR A 43 -17.57 -3.26 -5.60
N SER A 44 -17.99 -2.02 -5.89
CA SER A 44 -18.75 -1.69 -7.09
C SER A 44 -17.88 -1.48 -8.33
N PHE A 45 -16.57 -1.27 -8.15
CA PHE A 45 -15.62 -1.06 -9.25
C PHE A 45 -15.14 -2.39 -9.83
N ARG A 46 -15.00 -2.46 -11.14
CA ARG A 46 -14.59 -3.67 -11.86
C ARG A 46 -13.41 -3.45 -12.77
N THR A 47 -13.32 -2.29 -13.40
CA THR A 47 -12.32 -1.97 -14.41
C THR A 47 -11.36 -0.90 -13.92
N PHE A 48 -10.12 -0.96 -14.39
CA PHE A 48 -9.15 0.09 -14.12
C PHE A 48 -8.29 0.41 -15.34
N ASP A 49 -7.94 1.67 -15.45
CA ASP A 49 -6.89 2.17 -16.31
C ASP A 49 -5.69 2.58 -15.45
N LEU A 50 -4.51 2.36 -15.95
CA LEU A 50 -3.26 2.62 -15.25
C LEU A 50 -2.35 3.43 -16.15
N ALA A 51 -1.93 4.60 -15.69
CA ALA A 51 -0.99 5.43 -16.42
C ALA A 51 0.30 4.68 -16.74
N ASP A 52 0.81 4.87 -17.93
CA ASP A 52 2.00 4.19 -18.48
C ASP A 52 3.33 4.79 -18.01
N SER A 53 3.26 5.82 -17.19
CA SER A 53 4.41 6.56 -16.67
C SER A 53 4.25 6.88 -15.19
N LEU A 54 5.38 6.93 -14.48
CA LEU A 54 5.47 7.36 -13.11
C LEU A 54 5.60 8.88 -13.05
N LEU A 55 4.72 9.55 -12.34
CA LEU A 55 4.82 10.99 -12.09
C LEU A 55 5.87 11.24 -10.99
N VAL A 56 6.89 12.02 -11.29
CA VAL A 56 7.94 12.41 -10.33
C VAL A 56 7.77 13.87 -9.95
N ILE A 57 7.65 14.14 -8.68
CA ILE A 57 7.47 15.48 -8.12
C ILE A 57 8.63 15.80 -7.16
N GLY A 58 9.19 16.99 -7.28
CA GLY A 58 10.21 17.50 -6.37
C GLY A 58 11.65 17.32 -6.86
N GLN A 59 11.88 16.74 -8.02
CA GLN A 59 13.20 16.65 -8.63
C GLN A 59 13.55 17.95 -9.38
N SER A 60 12.56 18.59 -9.96
CA SER A 60 12.67 19.88 -10.65
C SER A 60 11.48 20.78 -10.29
N ASP A 61 11.48 22.02 -10.80
CA ASP A 61 10.38 22.97 -10.58
C ASP A 61 9.05 22.53 -11.23
N LYS A 62 9.11 21.51 -12.09
CA LYS A 62 7.94 20.98 -12.79
C LYS A 62 7.82 19.49 -12.56
N PRO A 63 6.59 18.95 -12.52
CA PRO A 63 6.39 17.52 -12.54
C PRO A 63 7.00 16.87 -13.79
N GLU A 64 7.65 15.74 -13.63
CA GLU A 64 8.23 14.96 -14.71
C GLU A 64 7.60 13.57 -14.78
N TYR A 65 7.51 13.01 -15.98
CA TYR A 65 7.03 11.65 -16.21
C TYR A 65 8.19 10.74 -16.53
N SER A 66 8.29 9.63 -15.82
CA SER A 66 9.36 8.65 -15.99
C SER A 66 8.83 7.34 -16.53
N GLN A 67 9.50 6.84 -17.57
CA GLN A 67 9.33 5.49 -18.12
C GLN A 67 10.63 4.69 -18.00
N SER A 68 11.44 4.97 -16.99
CA SER A 68 12.63 4.18 -16.70
C SER A 68 12.27 2.71 -16.43
N ASN A 69 13.22 1.81 -16.55
CA ASN A 69 12.99 0.39 -16.30
C ASN A 69 12.40 0.13 -14.89
N ASN A 70 12.88 0.87 -13.90
CA ASN A 70 12.35 0.77 -12.54
C ASN A 70 10.93 1.30 -12.43
N ALA A 71 10.61 2.41 -13.10
CA ALA A 71 9.26 2.96 -13.13
C ALA A 71 8.27 1.98 -13.79
N LEU A 72 8.64 1.43 -14.94
CA LEU A 72 7.82 0.45 -15.64
C LEU A 72 7.62 -0.84 -14.83
N ALA A 73 8.65 -1.29 -14.11
CA ALA A 73 8.56 -2.46 -13.24
C ALA A 73 7.56 -2.23 -12.09
N LEU A 74 7.56 -1.04 -11.48
CA LEU A 74 6.59 -0.68 -10.45
C LEU A 74 5.16 -0.62 -10.99
N ILE A 75 4.98 0.01 -12.14
CA ILE A 75 3.67 0.09 -12.81
C ILE A 75 3.14 -1.32 -13.13
N GLN A 76 4.00 -2.19 -13.66
CA GLN A 76 3.62 -3.57 -13.94
C GLN A 76 3.24 -4.35 -12.67
N GLN A 77 3.95 -4.11 -11.57
CA GLN A 77 3.61 -4.75 -10.29
C GLN A 77 2.24 -4.31 -9.77
N VAL A 78 1.90 -3.03 -9.89
CA VAL A 78 0.56 -2.53 -9.52
C VAL A 78 -0.50 -3.16 -10.40
N ARG A 79 -0.27 -3.26 -11.71
CA ARG A 79 -1.18 -3.94 -12.62
C ARG A 79 -1.45 -5.37 -12.18
N VAL A 80 -0.42 -6.15 -11.97
CA VAL A 80 -0.53 -7.56 -11.54
C VAL A 80 -1.29 -7.67 -10.21
N ASN A 81 -1.00 -6.79 -9.26
CA ASN A 81 -1.69 -6.78 -7.97
C ASN A 81 -3.19 -6.49 -8.13
N MET A 82 -3.55 -5.52 -8.97
CA MET A 82 -4.96 -5.20 -9.25
C MET A 82 -5.69 -6.35 -9.95
N GLU A 83 -5.08 -6.97 -10.94
CA GLU A 83 -5.63 -8.14 -11.63
C GLU A 83 -5.83 -9.32 -10.66
N ASN A 84 -4.88 -9.55 -9.75
CA ASN A 84 -4.98 -10.59 -8.71
C ASN A 84 -6.12 -10.33 -7.72
N LEU A 85 -6.48 -9.06 -7.50
CA LEU A 85 -7.63 -8.68 -6.69
C LEU A 85 -8.98 -8.83 -7.44
N GLY A 86 -8.94 -9.18 -8.72
CA GLY A 86 -10.13 -9.42 -9.55
C GLY A 86 -10.55 -8.24 -10.42
N TYR A 87 -9.78 -7.16 -10.46
CA TYR A 87 -10.03 -6.03 -11.36
C TYR A 87 -9.58 -6.35 -12.78
N ILE A 88 -10.25 -5.75 -13.76
CA ILE A 88 -9.96 -5.93 -15.19
C ILE A 88 -9.22 -4.70 -15.71
N TYR A 89 -8.03 -4.92 -16.24
CA TYR A 89 -7.23 -3.87 -16.86
C TYR A 89 -7.80 -3.47 -18.21
N THR A 90 -8.12 -2.18 -18.36
CA THR A 90 -8.68 -1.59 -19.57
C THR A 90 -7.85 -0.38 -19.96
N PRO A 91 -6.74 -0.57 -20.72
CA PRO A 91 -5.83 0.52 -21.07
C PRO A 91 -6.52 1.57 -21.95
N ASP A 92 -6.16 2.82 -21.74
CA ASP A 92 -6.64 3.98 -22.50
C ASP A 92 -8.17 4.09 -22.55
N ASN A 93 -8.84 3.61 -21.52
CA ASN A 93 -10.29 3.64 -21.44
C ASN A 93 -10.75 4.78 -20.52
N PRO A 94 -11.35 5.85 -21.07
CA PRO A 94 -11.86 6.95 -20.26
C PRO A 94 -13.06 6.56 -19.39
N ASP A 95 -13.72 5.45 -19.71
CA ASP A 95 -14.87 4.93 -18.97
C ASP A 95 -14.50 3.85 -17.93
N ALA A 96 -13.21 3.63 -17.68
CA ALA A 96 -12.76 2.74 -16.62
C ALA A 96 -13.27 3.24 -15.25
N ASP A 97 -13.69 2.30 -14.40
CA ASP A 97 -14.22 2.63 -13.07
C ASP A 97 -13.15 3.31 -12.17
N LEU A 98 -11.89 2.94 -12.35
CA LEU A 98 -10.75 3.49 -11.63
C LEU A 98 -9.67 3.98 -12.60
N GLY A 99 -9.18 5.18 -12.37
CA GLY A 99 -7.94 5.69 -12.97
C GLY A 99 -6.82 5.69 -11.94
N ILE A 100 -5.71 5.05 -12.25
CA ILE A 100 -4.57 4.93 -11.34
C ILE A 100 -3.37 5.68 -11.90
N GLN A 101 -2.86 6.64 -11.13
CA GLN A 101 -1.60 7.33 -11.39
C GLN A 101 -0.64 7.04 -10.23
N MET A 102 0.51 6.47 -10.55
CA MET A 102 1.59 6.33 -9.57
C MET A 102 2.41 7.61 -9.53
N THR A 103 2.70 8.07 -8.34
CA THR A 103 3.46 9.29 -8.11
C THR A 103 4.60 9.02 -7.13
N PHE A 104 5.78 9.46 -7.49
CA PHE A 104 6.95 9.46 -6.62
C PHE A 104 7.27 10.90 -6.21
N VAL A 105 7.26 11.17 -4.91
CA VAL A 105 7.53 12.50 -4.37
C VAL A 105 8.90 12.49 -3.73
N ILE A 106 9.82 13.30 -4.26
CA ILE A 106 11.13 13.55 -3.67
C ILE A 106 11.00 14.70 -2.71
N LYS A 107 10.98 14.39 -1.42
CA LYS A 107 10.92 15.41 -0.38
C LYS A 107 12.31 15.61 0.21
N THR A 108 12.94 16.71 -0.14
CA THR A 108 14.21 17.11 0.48
C THR A 108 13.88 17.86 1.77
N GLU A 109 13.70 17.17 2.87
CA GLU A 109 13.68 17.83 4.16
C GLU A 109 15.11 18.18 4.58
N ARG A 110 15.46 19.45 4.53
CA ARG A 110 16.63 19.93 5.24
C ARG A 110 16.25 20.00 6.71
N TYR A 111 16.71 19.07 7.49
CA TYR A 111 16.75 19.26 8.94
C TYR A 111 17.80 20.30 9.23
N VAL A 112 17.33 21.45 9.65
CA VAL A 112 18.19 22.53 10.15
C VAL A 112 18.30 22.39 11.64
#